data_e15d6fa7e8c10bcd71c8be48a4681d37
#
_entry.id   e15d6fa7e8c10bcd71c8be48a4681d37
#
_cell.length_a   1.000
_cell.length_b   1.000
_cell.length_c   1.000
_cell.angle_alpha   90.00
_cell.angle_beta   90.00
_cell.angle_gamma   90.00
#
_symmetry.space_group_name_H-M   'P 1'
#
loop_
_entity.id
_entity.type
_entity.pdbx_description
1 polymer ?
#
loop_
_entity_poly.entity_id
_entity_poly.type
_entity_poly.pdbx_seq_one_letter_code
_entity_poly.pdbx_strand_id
1 'polypeptide(L)'
;PSKDVVMVHEPKQKVDLTRYLENQTFRFDYAFDDTAPNEMVYRFTARPLVETIFERGMATCFAYGQTGSGKTHTMGGDFSGKNQDCSKGIYALAARDVFLMLKKPNYKKLELQVYATFFEIYSGKVFDLLNRKTKLRVLEDGKQQVQVVGLQEREVKCVEDVLKLIEIGNSCRTSGQTSANAHSSRSHAVFQIILRRKGKLHGKFSLIDLAGNERGADTSQ
;
A
#
# COMPACT_ATOMS: atom_id res chain seq x y z
N PRO A 1 15.73 -5.07 22.97
CA PRO A 1 14.36 -5.16 22.45
C PRO A 1 14.10 -6.52 21.83
N SER A 2 12.90 -7.01 21.94
CA SER A 2 12.47 -8.28 21.38
C SER A 2 11.88 -8.09 19.97
N LYS A 3 11.50 -9.19 19.31
CA LYS A 3 10.94 -9.16 17.94
C LYS A 3 9.67 -8.33 17.77
N ASP A 4 8.98 -8.02 18.86
CA ASP A 4 7.67 -7.37 18.87
C ASP A 4 7.66 -6.01 19.56
N VAL A 5 8.81 -5.52 20.00
CA VAL A 5 8.90 -4.29 20.81
C VAL A 5 9.76 -3.24 20.13
N VAL A 6 9.24 -2.02 20.08
CA VAL A 6 9.98 -0.83 19.67
C VAL A 6 10.08 0.09 20.89
N MET A 7 11.30 0.54 21.22
CA MET A 7 11.55 1.48 22.27
C MET A 7 11.92 2.83 21.66
N VAL A 8 11.18 3.86 22.00
CA VAL A 8 11.45 5.24 21.56
C VAL A 8 12.09 6.01 22.69
N HIS A 9 13.27 6.59 22.43
CA HIS A 9 14.00 7.43 23.38
C HIS A 9 13.70 8.88 23.04
N GLU A 10 12.86 9.53 23.86
CA GLU A 10 12.46 10.91 23.63
C GLU A 10 13.31 11.84 24.50
N PRO A 11 14.08 12.78 23.92
CA PRO A 11 14.82 13.78 24.68
C PRO A 11 13.86 14.75 25.37
N LYS A 12 14.02 14.93 26.68
CA LYS A 12 13.24 15.88 27.47
C LYS A 12 14.16 16.71 28.36
N GLN A 13 13.65 17.84 28.81
CA GLN A 13 14.36 18.77 29.66
C GLN A 13 13.55 19.04 30.96
N LYS A 14 14.19 18.88 32.12
CA LYS A 14 13.58 19.20 33.41
C LYS A 14 13.52 20.73 33.61
N VAL A 15 12.74 21.14 34.59
CA VAL A 15 12.60 22.55 34.95
C VAL A 15 13.95 23.19 35.29
N ASP A 16 14.90 22.41 35.85
CA ASP A 16 16.28 22.85 36.18
C ASP A 16 17.23 22.82 34.99
N LEU A 17 16.68 22.61 33.73
CA LEU A 17 17.44 22.54 32.50
C LEU A 17 18.28 21.27 32.32
N THR A 18 18.19 20.32 33.24
CA THR A 18 18.85 19.00 33.06
C THR A 18 18.17 18.19 31.95
N ARG A 19 18.96 17.69 31.02
CA ARG A 19 18.47 16.84 29.92
C ARG A 19 18.38 15.38 30.35
N TYR A 20 17.33 14.70 29.91
CA TYR A 20 17.16 13.27 30.16
C TYR A 20 16.41 12.62 28.98
N LEU A 21 16.44 11.30 28.93
CA LEU A 21 15.68 10.53 27.94
C LEU A 21 14.47 9.90 28.61
N GLU A 22 13.30 10.11 28.04
CA GLU A 22 12.11 9.36 28.41
C GLU A 22 11.96 8.19 27.44
N ASN A 23 11.94 6.98 27.97
CA ASN A 23 11.81 5.77 27.17
C ASN A 23 10.35 5.37 27.09
N GLN A 24 9.83 5.28 25.86
CA GLN A 24 8.49 4.79 25.59
C GLN A 24 8.60 3.46 24.85
N THR A 25 7.86 2.46 25.32
CA THR A 25 7.87 1.12 24.75
C THR A 25 6.56 0.85 24.04
N PHE A 26 6.65 0.40 22.79
CA PHE A 26 5.49 0.05 21.97
C PHE A 26 5.60 -1.41 21.54
N ARG A 27 4.51 -2.15 21.64
CA ARG A 27 4.44 -3.54 21.26
C ARG A 27 3.65 -3.71 19.98
N PHE A 28 4.20 -4.51 19.07
CA PHE A 28 3.61 -4.85 17.78
C PHE A 28 3.63 -6.37 17.60
N ASP A 29 2.93 -6.88 16.61
CA ASP A 29 3.06 -8.29 16.25
C ASP A 29 4.48 -8.61 15.78
N TYR A 30 5.08 -7.71 15.00
CA TYR A 30 6.47 -7.77 14.56
C TYR A 30 7.06 -6.37 14.55
N ALA A 31 8.29 -6.25 15.04
CA ALA A 31 9.07 -5.02 14.96
C ALA A 31 10.27 -5.24 14.04
N PHE A 32 10.54 -4.26 13.18
CA PHE A 32 11.65 -4.31 12.22
C PHE A 32 12.56 -3.12 12.46
N ASP A 33 13.87 -3.33 12.36
CA ASP A 33 14.85 -2.25 12.41
C ASP A 33 15.16 -1.70 11.01
N ASP A 34 16.04 -0.72 10.95
CA ASP A 34 16.42 -0.06 9.70
C ASP A 34 17.22 -0.95 8.74
N THR A 35 17.69 -2.11 9.18
CA THR A 35 18.38 -3.09 8.33
C THR A 35 17.41 -4.02 7.61
N ALA A 36 16.15 -4.05 8.02
CA ALA A 36 15.15 -4.94 7.42
C ALA A 36 14.73 -4.42 6.03
N PRO A 37 14.94 -5.19 4.95
CA PRO A 37 14.45 -4.80 3.62
C PRO A 37 12.94 -5.00 3.50
N ASN A 38 12.35 -4.40 2.48
CA ASN A 38 10.91 -4.54 2.20
C ASN A 38 10.48 -6.00 2.06
N GLU A 39 11.34 -6.86 1.49
CA GLU A 39 11.03 -8.28 1.34
C GLU A 39 10.84 -8.99 2.68
N MET A 40 11.63 -8.63 3.68
CA MET A 40 11.48 -9.17 5.03
C MET A 40 10.19 -8.69 5.68
N VAL A 41 9.89 -7.39 5.58
CA VAL A 41 8.64 -6.82 6.07
C VAL A 41 7.44 -7.51 5.41
N TYR A 42 7.48 -7.67 4.10
CA TYR A 42 6.45 -8.34 3.33
C TYR A 42 6.21 -9.78 3.81
N ARG A 43 7.29 -10.53 4.02
CA ARG A 43 7.22 -11.94 4.40
C ARG A 43 6.42 -12.16 5.69
N PHE A 44 6.59 -11.28 6.66
CA PHE A 44 5.95 -11.40 7.97
C PHE A 44 4.60 -10.70 8.09
N THR A 45 4.24 -9.87 7.13
CA THR A 45 3.00 -9.07 7.20
C THR A 45 2.00 -9.40 6.10
N ALA A 46 2.33 -9.07 4.85
CA ALA A 46 1.38 -9.17 3.74
C ALA A 46 1.33 -10.56 3.10
N ARG A 47 2.44 -11.29 3.10
CA ARG A 47 2.52 -12.58 2.42
C ARG A 47 1.45 -13.60 2.85
N PRO A 48 1.16 -13.78 4.14
CA PRO A 48 0.10 -14.72 4.55
C PRO A 48 -1.28 -14.34 3.99
N LEU A 49 -1.51 -13.06 3.69
CA LEU A 49 -2.77 -12.59 3.15
C LEU A 49 -2.96 -12.94 1.68
N VAL A 50 -1.89 -13.23 0.95
CA VAL A 50 -1.99 -13.70 -0.43
C VAL A 50 -2.73 -15.04 -0.48
N GLU A 51 -2.43 -15.96 0.42
CA GLU A 51 -3.14 -17.23 0.52
C GLU A 51 -4.63 -17.01 0.78
N THR A 52 -4.97 -16.04 1.61
CA THR A 52 -6.36 -15.69 1.93
C THR A 52 -7.19 -15.41 0.67
N ILE A 53 -6.65 -14.68 -0.29
CA ILE A 53 -7.41 -14.35 -1.50
C ILE A 53 -7.58 -15.54 -2.44
N PHE A 54 -6.67 -16.51 -2.41
CA PHE A 54 -6.82 -17.76 -3.15
C PHE A 54 -7.89 -18.65 -2.55
N GLU A 55 -8.13 -18.52 -1.25
CA GLU A 55 -9.21 -19.23 -0.52
C GLU A 55 -10.51 -18.43 -0.49
N ARG A 56 -10.73 -17.56 -1.47
CA ARG A 56 -11.94 -16.75 -1.67
C ARG A 56 -12.13 -15.64 -0.63
N GLY A 57 -11.05 -15.26 0.06
CA GLY A 57 -11.09 -14.20 1.04
C GLY A 57 -10.80 -12.82 0.46
N MET A 58 -11.14 -11.81 1.25
CA MET A 58 -10.78 -10.42 1.02
C MET A 58 -9.74 -10.02 2.06
N ALA A 59 -8.62 -9.48 1.63
CA ALA A 59 -7.54 -9.06 2.51
C ALA A 59 -7.17 -7.60 2.27
N THR A 60 -6.75 -6.91 3.33
CA THR A 60 -6.29 -5.53 3.25
C THR A 60 -5.00 -5.38 4.05
N CYS A 61 -4.02 -4.73 3.45
CA CYS A 61 -2.77 -4.35 4.10
C CYS A 61 -2.52 -2.88 3.83
N PHE A 62 -2.21 -2.10 4.87
CA PHE A 62 -1.96 -0.68 4.69
C PHE A 62 -0.74 -0.22 5.47
N ALA A 63 -0.11 0.84 4.96
CA ALA A 63 0.99 1.53 5.62
C ALA A 63 0.45 2.83 6.24
N TYR A 64 0.71 3.00 7.53
CA TYR A 64 0.26 4.13 8.34
C TYR A 64 1.47 4.86 8.92
N GLY A 65 1.43 6.16 8.98
CA GLY A 65 2.47 6.98 9.57
C GLY A 65 2.46 8.40 9.02
N GLN A 66 3.28 9.26 9.61
CA GLN A 66 3.41 10.64 9.15
C GLN A 66 4.14 10.73 7.81
N THR A 67 3.99 11.87 7.14
CA THR A 67 4.71 12.15 5.89
C THR A 67 6.21 12.00 6.11
N GLY A 68 6.89 11.33 5.18
CA GLY A 68 8.34 11.11 5.26
C GLY A 68 8.75 9.89 6.08
N SER A 69 7.78 9.13 6.62
CA SER A 69 8.08 7.91 7.41
C SER A 69 8.43 6.68 6.57
N GLY A 70 8.33 6.77 5.24
CA GLY A 70 8.71 5.68 4.35
C GLY A 70 7.56 4.81 3.86
N LYS A 71 6.31 5.22 4.04
CA LYS A 71 5.13 4.44 3.61
C LYS A 71 5.16 4.11 2.11
N THR A 72 5.42 5.11 1.28
CA THR A 72 5.44 4.95 -0.17
C THR A 72 6.58 4.04 -0.61
N HIS A 73 7.75 4.14 0.03
CA HIS A 73 8.89 3.28 -0.22
C HIS A 73 8.55 1.80 0.10
N THR A 74 7.91 1.56 1.23
CA THR A 74 7.53 0.22 1.65
C THR A 74 6.48 -0.39 0.71
N MET A 75 5.45 0.37 0.36
CA MET A 75 4.34 -0.15 -0.44
C MET A 75 4.65 -0.18 -1.94
N GLY A 76 5.14 0.92 -2.47
CA GLY A 76 5.32 1.07 -3.91
C GLY A 76 6.73 0.89 -4.45
N GLY A 77 7.73 0.84 -3.58
CA GLY A 77 9.13 0.71 -3.97
C GLY A 77 9.89 2.02 -4.01
N ASP A 78 11.12 1.98 -4.52
CA ASP A 78 12.02 3.11 -4.53
C ASP A 78 11.72 4.06 -5.69
N PHE A 79 11.31 5.28 -5.36
CA PHE A 79 11.04 6.36 -6.32
C PHE A 79 12.04 7.52 -6.20
N SER A 80 13.04 7.40 -5.32
CA SER A 80 14.08 8.41 -5.16
C SER A 80 15.18 8.22 -6.21
N GLY A 81 15.49 9.30 -6.95
CA GLY A 81 16.58 9.32 -7.90
C GLY A 81 16.19 8.97 -9.34
N LYS A 82 17.22 8.79 -10.19
CA LYS A 82 17.06 8.55 -11.63
C LYS A 82 16.59 7.11 -11.96
N ASN A 83 16.83 6.17 -11.05
CA ASN A 83 16.46 4.77 -11.22
C ASN A 83 15.34 4.40 -10.25
N GLN A 84 14.10 4.63 -10.68
CA GLN A 84 12.93 4.20 -9.92
C GLN A 84 12.78 2.70 -10.04
N ASP A 85 12.67 2.01 -8.89
CA ASP A 85 12.51 0.56 -8.84
C ASP A 85 11.28 0.19 -8.01
N CYS A 86 10.17 -0.07 -8.70
CA CYS A 86 8.93 -0.50 -8.04
C CYS A 86 8.91 -2.00 -7.74
N SER A 87 9.90 -2.78 -8.19
CA SER A 87 9.94 -4.23 -7.98
C SER A 87 10.18 -4.63 -6.53
N LYS A 88 10.65 -3.71 -5.69
CA LYS A 88 10.98 -3.97 -4.29
C LYS A 88 9.86 -3.58 -3.30
N GLY A 89 8.79 -2.96 -3.77
CA GLY A 89 7.66 -2.59 -2.93
C GLY A 89 6.71 -3.77 -2.67
N ILE A 90 5.88 -3.64 -1.65
CA ILE A 90 4.92 -4.69 -1.28
C ILE A 90 3.93 -4.97 -2.41
N TYR A 91 3.53 -3.97 -3.19
CA TYR A 91 2.67 -4.18 -4.36
C TYR A 91 3.25 -5.22 -5.31
N ALA A 92 4.51 -5.07 -5.68
CA ALA A 92 5.19 -5.97 -6.60
C ALA A 92 5.46 -7.34 -5.98
N LEU A 93 5.85 -7.37 -4.70
CA LEU A 93 6.13 -8.61 -3.99
C LEU A 93 4.87 -9.46 -3.84
N ALA A 94 3.73 -8.83 -3.56
CA ALA A 94 2.44 -9.52 -3.51
C ALA A 94 2.05 -10.07 -4.89
N ALA A 95 2.22 -9.29 -5.96
CA ALA A 95 1.96 -9.73 -7.32
C ALA A 95 2.82 -10.93 -7.70
N ARG A 96 4.11 -10.91 -7.36
CA ARG A 96 5.02 -12.04 -7.58
C ARG A 96 4.49 -13.32 -6.96
N ASP A 97 4.06 -13.26 -5.71
CA ASP A 97 3.53 -14.44 -5.02
C ASP A 97 2.18 -14.89 -5.58
N VAL A 98 1.34 -13.96 -6.03
CA VAL A 98 0.08 -14.32 -6.71
C VAL A 98 0.37 -15.17 -7.95
N PHE A 99 1.31 -14.75 -8.80
CA PHE A 99 1.65 -15.52 -10.00
C PHE A 99 2.34 -16.85 -9.69
N LEU A 100 3.11 -16.93 -8.62
CA LEU A 100 3.69 -18.19 -8.16
C LEU A 100 2.60 -19.16 -7.68
N MET A 101 1.63 -18.67 -6.93
CA MET A 101 0.54 -19.50 -6.39
C MET A 101 -0.40 -20.00 -7.49
N LEU A 102 -0.61 -19.21 -8.55
CA LEU A 102 -1.43 -19.63 -9.70
C LEU A 102 -0.92 -20.91 -10.36
N LYS A 103 0.39 -21.18 -10.25
CA LYS A 103 1.01 -22.36 -10.84
C LYS A 103 0.84 -23.62 -9.99
N LYS A 104 0.43 -23.47 -8.72
CA LYS A 104 0.22 -24.62 -7.84
C LYS A 104 -0.96 -25.45 -8.34
N PRO A 105 -0.88 -26.80 -8.26
CA PRO A 105 -1.93 -27.68 -8.81
C PRO A 105 -3.33 -27.36 -8.29
N ASN A 106 -3.45 -27.01 -7.00
CA ASN A 106 -4.74 -26.72 -6.38
C ASN A 106 -5.43 -25.49 -6.97
N TYR A 107 -4.66 -24.52 -7.44
CA TYR A 107 -5.18 -23.27 -7.97
C TYR A 107 -5.15 -23.21 -9.50
N LYS A 108 -4.20 -23.91 -10.13
CA LYS A 108 -4.11 -23.98 -11.60
C LYS A 108 -5.39 -24.52 -12.22
N LYS A 109 -6.01 -25.52 -11.59
CA LYS A 109 -7.27 -26.12 -12.07
C LYS A 109 -8.45 -25.16 -12.03
N LEU A 110 -8.37 -24.07 -11.24
CA LEU A 110 -9.46 -23.09 -11.13
C LEU A 110 -9.46 -22.09 -12.28
N GLU A 111 -8.38 -22.02 -13.05
CA GLU A 111 -8.22 -21.10 -14.19
C GLU A 111 -8.53 -19.66 -13.81
N LEU A 112 -7.95 -19.21 -12.71
CA LEU A 112 -8.15 -17.86 -12.19
C LEU A 112 -7.50 -16.82 -13.11
N GLN A 113 -8.19 -15.70 -13.30
CA GLN A 113 -7.67 -14.53 -14.00
C GLN A 113 -7.31 -13.47 -12.97
N VAL A 114 -6.21 -12.74 -13.22
CA VAL A 114 -5.72 -11.70 -12.33
C VAL A 114 -5.97 -10.34 -12.95
N TYR A 115 -6.53 -9.44 -12.16
CA TYR A 115 -6.75 -8.04 -12.52
C TYR A 115 -6.12 -7.15 -11.48
N ALA A 116 -5.76 -5.94 -11.87
CA ALA A 116 -5.25 -4.93 -10.97
C ALA A 116 -6.03 -3.62 -11.16
N THR A 117 -6.24 -2.92 -10.06
CA THR A 117 -6.76 -1.56 -10.04
C THR A 117 -5.79 -0.68 -9.27
N PHE A 118 -5.76 0.60 -9.58
CA PHE A 118 -4.95 1.57 -8.84
C PHE A 118 -5.68 2.90 -8.84
N PHE A 119 -6.05 3.37 -7.66
CA PHE A 119 -6.77 4.64 -7.52
C PHE A 119 -6.28 5.40 -6.29
N GLU A 120 -6.62 6.68 -6.23
CA GLU A 120 -6.33 7.48 -5.06
C GLU A 120 -7.60 8.11 -4.50
N ILE A 121 -7.56 8.38 -3.20
CA ILE A 121 -8.59 9.13 -2.49
C ILE A 121 -7.94 10.44 -2.04
N TYR A 122 -8.46 11.54 -2.55
CA TYR A 122 -7.95 12.88 -2.26
C TYR A 122 -9.10 13.85 -2.03
N SER A 123 -9.10 14.50 -0.87
CA SER A 123 -10.15 15.48 -0.52
C SER A 123 -11.57 14.91 -0.63
N GLY A 124 -11.74 13.65 -0.19
CA GLY A 124 -13.03 12.97 -0.24
C GLY A 124 -13.48 12.52 -1.62
N LYS A 125 -12.60 12.61 -2.63
CA LYS A 125 -12.89 12.22 -4.01
C LYS A 125 -11.98 11.08 -4.44
N VAL A 126 -12.46 10.26 -5.36
CA VAL A 126 -11.72 9.11 -5.88
C VAL A 126 -11.31 9.36 -7.32
N PHE A 127 -10.05 9.05 -7.64
CA PHE A 127 -9.46 9.24 -8.97
C PHE A 127 -8.78 7.95 -9.44
N ASP A 128 -9.05 7.55 -10.68
CA ASP A 128 -8.45 6.34 -11.28
C ASP A 128 -7.05 6.66 -11.80
N LEU A 129 -6.03 6.15 -11.15
CA LEU A 129 -4.63 6.39 -11.54
C LEU A 129 -4.23 5.64 -12.81
N LEU A 130 -5.01 4.66 -13.25
CA LEU A 130 -4.79 3.92 -14.50
C LEU A 130 -5.61 4.47 -15.67
N ASN A 131 -6.41 5.49 -15.45
CA ASN A 131 -7.23 6.14 -16.46
C ASN A 131 -7.11 7.66 -16.37
N ARG A 132 -5.89 8.18 -16.49
CA ARG A 132 -5.57 9.61 -16.56
C ARG A 132 -6.14 10.44 -15.42
N LYS A 133 -6.18 9.88 -14.20
CA LYS A 133 -6.75 10.54 -13.02
C LYS A 133 -8.22 10.95 -13.18
N THR A 134 -8.98 10.17 -13.91
CA THR A 134 -10.42 10.40 -14.07
C THR A 134 -11.11 10.31 -12.71
N LYS A 135 -11.91 11.32 -12.38
CA LYS A 135 -12.71 11.33 -11.16
C LYS A 135 -13.82 10.30 -11.25
N LEU A 136 -13.97 9.48 -10.22
CA LEU A 136 -14.94 8.40 -10.18
C LEU A 136 -16.04 8.71 -9.16
N ARG A 137 -17.23 8.15 -9.41
CA ARG A 137 -18.35 8.23 -8.49
C ARG A 137 -18.28 7.10 -7.49
N VAL A 138 -18.61 7.41 -6.25
CA VAL A 138 -18.71 6.41 -5.18
C VAL A 138 -20.17 6.27 -4.80
N LEU A 139 -20.69 5.06 -4.87
CA LEU A 139 -22.08 4.74 -4.55
C LEU A 139 -22.13 3.64 -3.52
N GLU A 140 -23.12 3.72 -2.63
CA GLU A 140 -23.43 2.65 -1.70
C GLU A 140 -24.56 1.82 -2.30
N ASP A 141 -24.36 0.50 -2.41
CA ASP A 141 -25.39 -0.38 -2.96
C ASP A 141 -26.46 -0.73 -1.91
N GLY A 142 -27.50 -1.46 -2.31
CA GLY A 142 -28.59 -1.85 -1.42
C GLY A 142 -28.20 -2.76 -0.27
N LYS A 143 -26.95 -3.26 -0.26
CA LYS A 143 -26.36 -4.07 0.82
C LYS A 143 -25.40 -3.27 1.69
N GLN A 144 -25.42 -1.94 1.59
CA GLN A 144 -24.52 -1.02 2.28
C GLN A 144 -23.03 -1.23 1.95
N GLN A 145 -22.73 -1.79 0.77
CA GLN A 145 -21.37 -1.91 0.28
C GLN A 145 -21.03 -0.76 -0.64
N VAL A 146 -19.86 -0.18 -0.44
CA VAL A 146 -19.35 0.93 -1.24
C VAL A 146 -18.84 0.41 -2.58
N GLN A 147 -19.33 1.01 -3.67
CA GLN A 147 -18.89 0.71 -5.03
C GLN A 147 -18.22 1.93 -5.64
N VAL A 148 -17.04 1.73 -6.23
CA VAL A 148 -16.36 2.77 -7.01
C VAL A 148 -16.76 2.57 -8.47
N VAL A 149 -17.62 3.44 -8.99
CA VAL A 149 -18.21 3.28 -10.31
C VAL A 149 -17.23 3.77 -11.38
N GLY A 150 -16.98 2.90 -12.36
CA GLY A 150 -16.13 3.22 -13.50
C GLY A 150 -14.64 2.96 -13.28
N LEU A 151 -14.26 2.41 -12.12
CA LEU A 151 -12.88 2.03 -11.86
C LEU A 151 -12.46 0.94 -12.85
N GLN A 152 -11.36 1.18 -13.58
CA GLN A 152 -10.86 0.23 -14.56
C GLN A 152 -10.07 -0.88 -13.89
N GLU A 153 -10.48 -2.12 -14.16
CA GLU A 153 -9.70 -3.32 -13.84
C GLU A 153 -8.85 -3.68 -15.06
N ARG A 154 -7.55 -3.74 -14.87
CA ARG A 154 -6.61 -4.12 -15.93
C ARG A 154 -6.19 -5.57 -15.76
N GLU A 155 -6.43 -6.41 -16.77
CA GLU A 155 -5.95 -7.78 -16.72
C GLU A 155 -4.43 -7.81 -16.77
N VAL A 156 -3.81 -8.60 -15.89
CA VAL A 156 -2.37 -8.77 -15.80
C VAL A 156 -2.05 -10.26 -15.91
N LYS A 157 -1.04 -10.60 -16.70
CA LYS A 157 -0.66 -12.00 -16.97
C LYS A 157 0.68 -12.39 -16.38
N CYS A 158 1.46 -11.40 -15.94
CA CYS A 158 2.79 -11.59 -15.36
C CYS A 158 3.13 -10.43 -14.43
N VAL A 159 4.22 -10.58 -13.69
CA VAL A 159 4.70 -9.52 -12.77
C VAL A 159 5.04 -8.25 -13.53
N GLU A 160 5.64 -8.36 -14.71
CA GLU A 160 6.01 -7.21 -15.54
C GLU A 160 4.80 -6.34 -15.90
N ASP A 161 3.65 -6.94 -16.17
CA ASP A 161 2.40 -6.20 -16.41
C ASP A 161 2.02 -5.38 -15.19
N VAL A 162 2.15 -5.95 -14.00
CA VAL A 162 1.86 -5.26 -12.73
C VAL A 162 2.84 -4.11 -12.50
N LEU A 163 4.12 -4.32 -12.75
CA LEU A 163 5.14 -3.28 -12.59
C LEU A 163 4.84 -2.06 -13.47
N LYS A 164 4.40 -2.29 -14.71
CA LYS A 164 4.01 -1.21 -15.62
C LYS A 164 2.84 -0.40 -15.07
N LEU A 165 1.84 -1.07 -14.52
CA LEU A 165 0.67 -0.40 -13.93
C LEU A 165 1.06 0.41 -12.69
N ILE A 166 1.95 -0.11 -11.86
CA ILE A 166 2.46 0.60 -10.69
C ILE A 166 3.20 1.88 -11.13
N GLU A 167 4.05 1.79 -12.14
CA GLU A 167 4.77 2.95 -12.68
C GLU A 167 3.81 4.01 -13.22
N ILE A 168 2.81 3.60 -14.00
CA ILE A 168 1.80 4.51 -14.56
C ILE A 168 1.04 5.21 -13.43
N GLY A 169 0.57 4.45 -12.47
CA GLY A 169 -0.22 4.99 -11.35
C GLY A 169 0.58 5.95 -10.48
N ASN A 170 1.82 5.60 -10.17
CA ASN A 170 2.69 6.46 -9.37
C ASN A 170 3.05 7.76 -10.11
N SER A 171 3.27 7.70 -11.40
CA SER A 171 3.50 8.89 -12.22
C SER A 171 2.28 9.81 -12.21
N CYS A 172 1.07 9.26 -12.30
CA CYS A 172 -0.18 10.02 -12.19
C CYS A 172 -0.37 10.62 -10.79
N ARG A 173 -0.01 9.88 -9.74
CA ARG A 173 -0.15 10.36 -8.36
C ARG A 173 0.78 11.53 -8.07
N THR A 174 1.98 11.53 -8.64
CA THR A 174 2.99 12.57 -8.39
C THR A 174 2.88 13.76 -9.33
N SER A 175 2.19 13.64 -10.46
CA SER A 175 2.07 14.72 -11.42
C SER A 175 1.32 15.93 -10.82
N GLY A 176 1.88 17.13 -10.98
CA GLY A 176 1.32 18.37 -10.45
C GLY A 176 1.87 18.80 -9.09
N GLN A 177 2.90 18.13 -8.58
CA GLN A 177 3.53 18.52 -7.32
C GLN A 177 4.56 19.63 -7.54
N THR A 178 4.36 20.76 -6.86
CA THR A 178 5.26 21.92 -6.96
C THR A 178 5.79 22.40 -5.60
N SER A 179 5.47 21.75 -4.48
CA SER A 179 5.84 22.26 -3.16
C SER A 179 6.04 21.15 -2.11
N ALA A 180 6.54 21.53 -0.93
CA ALA A 180 6.70 20.69 0.24
C ALA A 180 5.38 20.05 0.72
N ASN A 181 4.23 20.55 0.28
CA ASN A 181 2.91 19.98 0.51
C ASN A 181 2.53 19.04 -0.63
N ALA A 182 3.35 18.02 -0.85
CA ALA A 182 3.16 17.09 -1.95
C ALA A 182 1.76 16.45 -1.92
N HIS A 183 1.10 16.40 -3.09
CA HIS A 183 -0.21 15.78 -3.25
C HIS A 183 -0.24 14.35 -2.70
N SER A 184 0.84 13.58 -2.91
CA SER A 184 0.97 12.20 -2.44
C SER A 184 0.93 12.06 -0.92
N SER A 185 1.35 13.09 -0.16
CA SER A 185 1.30 13.07 1.30
C SER A 185 -0.11 13.26 1.85
N ARG A 186 -1.04 13.76 1.03
CA ARG A 186 -2.42 14.07 1.41
C ARG A 186 -3.45 13.17 0.74
N SER A 187 -3.00 12.25 -0.09
CA SER A 187 -3.87 11.28 -0.76
C SER A 187 -3.60 9.88 -0.23
N HIS A 188 -4.66 9.05 -0.20
CA HIS A 188 -4.50 7.61 0.01
C HIS A 188 -4.40 6.96 -1.36
N ALA A 189 -3.38 6.13 -1.56
CA ALA A 189 -3.27 5.32 -2.77
C ALA A 189 -3.70 3.88 -2.46
N VAL A 190 -4.59 3.34 -3.29
CA VAL A 190 -5.11 1.98 -3.13
C VAL A 190 -4.77 1.20 -4.38
N PHE A 191 -3.95 0.17 -4.22
CA PHE A 191 -3.62 -0.81 -5.26
C PHE A 191 -4.31 -2.12 -4.91
N GLN A 192 -5.07 -2.68 -5.86
CA GLN A 192 -5.80 -3.92 -5.63
C GLN A 192 -5.38 -4.99 -6.63
N ILE A 193 -5.18 -6.19 -6.12
CA ILE A 193 -5.02 -7.40 -6.92
C ILE A 193 -6.30 -8.21 -6.77
N ILE A 194 -6.95 -8.50 -7.90
CA ILE A 194 -8.26 -9.14 -7.93
C ILE A 194 -8.14 -10.47 -8.66
N LEU A 195 -8.61 -11.53 -8.02
CA LEU A 195 -8.73 -12.85 -8.64
C LEU A 195 -10.17 -13.05 -9.08
N ARG A 196 -10.36 -13.44 -10.35
CA ARG A 196 -11.68 -13.75 -10.89
C ARG A 196 -11.70 -15.16 -11.47
N ARG A 197 -12.79 -15.84 -11.23
CA ARG A 197 -13.09 -17.15 -11.83
C ARG A 197 -14.32 -17.02 -12.70
N LYS A 198 -14.16 -17.22 -14.01
CA LYS A 198 -15.26 -17.08 -14.99
C LYS A 198 -15.97 -15.72 -14.87
N GLY A 199 -15.19 -14.65 -14.69
CA GLY A 199 -15.70 -13.29 -14.53
C GLY A 199 -16.23 -12.94 -13.15
N LYS A 200 -16.35 -13.91 -12.24
CA LYS A 200 -16.85 -13.67 -10.89
C LYS A 200 -15.70 -13.42 -9.91
N LEU A 201 -15.93 -12.55 -8.94
CA LEU A 201 -14.95 -12.25 -7.90
C LEU A 201 -14.64 -13.51 -7.09
N HIS A 202 -13.36 -13.90 -7.06
CA HIS A 202 -12.87 -15.03 -6.27
C HIS A 202 -12.17 -14.56 -5.00
N GLY A 203 -11.30 -13.57 -5.11
CA GLY A 203 -10.59 -12.97 -3.99
C GLY A 203 -10.02 -11.61 -4.36
N LYS A 204 -9.77 -10.77 -3.37
CA LYS A 204 -9.25 -9.44 -3.59
C LYS A 204 -8.27 -9.05 -2.49
N PHE A 205 -7.12 -8.51 -2.88
CA PHE A 205 -6.12 -7.97 -1.97
C PHE A 205 -6.01 -6.47 -2.19
N SER A 206 -6.33 -5.70 -1.17
CA SER A 206 -6.20 -4.23 -1.21
C SER A 206 -4.94 -3.82 -0.44
N LEU A 207 -4.05 -3.11 -1.11
CA LEU A 207 -2.78 -2.62 -0.58
C LEU A 207 -2.83 -1.09 -0.58
N ILE A 208 -2.76 -0.48 0.60
CA ILE A 208 -3.07 0.93 0.78
C ILE A 208 -1.86 1.68 1.34
N ASP A 209 -1.43 2.71 0.63
CA ASP A 209 -0.49 3.71 1.12
C ASP A 209 -1.32 4.90 1.62
N LEU A 210 -1.49 5.00 2.94
CA LEU A 210 -2.33 6.03 3.53
C LEU A 210 -1.66 7.41 3.46
N ALA A 211 -2.48 8.45 3.41
CA ALA A 211 -2.01 9.83 3.57
C ALA A 211 -1.32 10.01 4.94
N GLY A 212 -0.44 11.00 5.04
CA GLY A 212 0.22 11.32 6.31
C GLY A 212 -0.79 11.61 7.41
N ASN A 213 -0.53 11.11 8.62
CA ASN A 213 -1.42 11.27 9.76
C ASN A 213 -1.13 12.51 10.61
N GLU A 214 -0.11 13.31 10.25
CA GLU A 214 0.21 14.55 10.95
C GLU A 214 -0.90 15.58 10.81
N ARG A 215 -1.08 16.38 11.87
CA ARG A 215 -2.06 17.47 11.87
C ARG A 215 -1.48 18.69 11.15
N GLY A 216 -2.33 19.51 10.53
CA GLY A 216 -1.91 20.71 9.82
C GLY A 216 -1.14 21.70 10.69
N ALA A 217 -1.37 21.70 12.01
CA ALA A 217 -0.63 22.52 12.97
C ALA A 217 0.82 22.05 13.17
N ASP A 218 1.12 20.78 12.88
CA ASP A 218 2.44 20.20 13.03
C ASP A 218 3.35 20.46 11.82
N THR A 219 2.79 21.03 10.75
CA THR A 219 3.51 21.28 9.49
C THR A 219 3.98 22.73 9.33
N SER A 220 3.76 23.58 10.32
CA SER A 220 4.10 25.02 10.27
C SER A 220 5.42 25.35 10.98
N GLN A 221 6.45 24.48 10.87
CA GLN A 221 7.81 24.80 11.28
C GLN A 221 8.76 24.78 10.08
#